data_ecf15b81c2b81b7a51e562debcca80b1
#
_entry.id   ecf15b81c2b81b7a51e562debcca80b1
#
_cell.length_a   1.000
_cell.length_b   1.000
_cell.length_c   1.000
_cell.angle_alpha   90.00
_cell.angle_beta   90.00
_cell.angle_gamma   90.00
#
_symmetry.space_group_name_H-M   'P 1'
#
loop_
_entity.id
_entity.type
_entity.pdbx_description
1 polymer ?
#
loop_
_entity_poly.entity_id
_entity_poly.type
_entity_poly.pdbx_seq_one_letter_code
_entity_poly.pdbx_strand_id
1 'polypeptide(L)'
;MPEAPQHPHPQHAPRRTVLSRSLLALGTVVLGWLSGCSAPPTAKPTPRPATSQVDGTPALPALPALPALPALPATTPPDTVAPPAKTAAAPSPVKSAARNAKDYRKDAASHLYARHSQSIYKGRLPPMLEAVGVLNVDIDRHGSVKSVQWMRAPRHVPQVMQQIERMVKAAAPYPVPQHMSQVTYTDVWLWHKSGKFQLDTLTEGQD
;
A
#
# COMPACT_ATOMS: atom_id res chain seq x y z
N MET A 1 -62.25 14.41 36.19
CA MET A 1 -60.97 15.07 35.91
C MET A 1 -59.89 14.17 36.52
N PRO A 2 -59.12 13.41 35.70
CA PRO A 2 -57.99 12.65 36.18
C PRO A 2 -56.70 13.46 35.98
N GLU A 3 -55.90 13.44 37.01
CA GLU A 3 -54.64 14.09 37.26
C GLU A 3 -53.53 13.50 36.33
N ALA A 4 -52.76 14.35 35.64
CA ALA A 4 -51.66 13.94 34.76
C ALA A 4 -50.41 13.57 35.58
N PRO A 5 -49.66 12.50 35.21
CA PRO A 5 -48.44 12.15 35.93
C PRO A 5 -47.28 13.10 35.53
N GLN A 6 -46.63 13.66 36.57
CA GLN A 6 -45.47 14.50 36.44
C GLN A 6 -44.22 13.66 36.08
N HIS A 7 -43.54 14.03 35.02
CA HIS A 7 -42.22 13.47 34.64
C HIS A 7 -41.12 14.02 35.55
N PRO A 8 -40.23 13.19 36.10
CA PRO A 8 -39.08 13.65 36.83
C PRO A 8 -37.98 14.22 35.91
N HIS A 9 -37.49 15.40 36.30
CA HIS A 9 -36.36 16.06 35.64
C HIS A 9 -35.05 15.24 35.78
N PRO A 10 -34.20 15.13 34.73
CA PRO A 10 -32.88 14.53 34.87
C PRO A 10 -31.94 15.45 35.66
N GLN A 11 -31.39 14.92 36.77
CA GLN A 11 -30.40 15.60 37.57
C GLN A 11 -29.06 15.67 36.86
N HIS A 12 -28.53 16.90 36.76
CA HIS A 12 -27.20 17.18 36.28
C HIS A 12 -26.16 16.61 37.25
N ALA A 13 -25.36 15.64 36.80
CA ALA A 13 -24.18 15.15 37.51
C ALA A 13 -23.03 16.17 37.40
N PRO A 14 -22.30 16.47 38.49
CA PRO A 14 -21.20 17.42 38.45
C PRO A 14 -19.97 16.86 37.72
N ARG A 15 -19.43 17.64 36.79
CA ARG A 15 -18.16 17.40 36.13
C ARG A 15 -17.03 17.45 37.14
N ARG A 16 -16.40 16.33 37.42
CA ARG A 16 -15.16 16.27 38.19
C ARG A 16 -14.00 16.72 37.31
N THR A 17 -13.55 17.94 37.55
CA THR A 17 -12.28 18.48 37.03
C THR A 17 -11.14 17.84 37.81
N VAL A 18 -10.41 16.90 37.16
CA VAL A 18 -9.18 16.37 37.74
C VAL A 18 -8.04 17.30 37.31
N LEU A 19 -7.66 18.20 38.22
CA LEU A 19 -6.39 18.93 38.12
C LEU A 19 -5.26 17.96 38.52
N SER A 20 -4.53 17.48 37.54
CA SER A 20 -3.27 16.77 37.78
C SER A 20 -2.13 17.78 37.82
N ARG A 21 -1.62 18.01 39.05
CA ARG A 21 -0.41 18.80 39.31
C ARG A 21 0.80 17.96 38.97
N SER A 22 1.51 18.36 37.91
CA SER A 22 2.83 17.82 37.57
C SER A 22 3.89 18.42 38.48
N LEU A 23 4.55 17.58 39.22
CA LEU A 23 5.77 17.90 39.97
C LEU A 23 6.96 17.80 39.03
N LEU A 24 7.70 18.92 38.96
CA LEU A 24 9.06 19.00 38.42
C LEU A 24 9.98 18.11 39.26
N ALA A 25 10.77 17.27 38.56
CA ALA A 25 12.02 16.74 39.11
C ALA A 25 13.13 17.06 38.11
N LEU A 26 13.95 18.08 38.49
CA LEU A 26 15.28 18.32 37.94
C LEU A 26 16.18 17.16 38.35
N GLY A 27 16.83 16.54 37.40
CA GLY A 27 17.91 15.59 37.63
C GLY A 27 18.95 15.76 36.54
N THR A 28 19.89 16.69 36.76
CA THR A 28 21.15 16.83 36.02
C THR A 28 22.07 15.67 36.38
N VAL A 29 22.44 14.86 35.39
CA VAL A 29 23.68 14.06 35.41
C VAL A 29 24.44 14.32 34.14
N VAL A 30 25.45 15.15 34.26
CA VAL A 30 26.59 15.34 33.34
C VAL A 30 27.64 14.29 33.69
N LEU A 31 28.12 13.52 32.73
CA LEU A 31 29.49 12.96 32.59
C LEU A 31 29.44 12.08 31.36
N GLY A 32 29.95 12.40 30.22
CA GLY A 32 31.36 12.51 29.93
C GLY A 32 31.85 11.15 29.45
N TRP A 33 31.72 10.86 28.14
CA TRP A 33 32.59 9.89 27.47
C TRP A 33 33.06 10.49 26.14
N LEU A 34 34.31 10.97 26.23
CA LEU A 34 35.16 11.33 25.12
C LEU A 34 35.65 10.06 24.41
N SER A 35 35.80 10.19 23.11
CA SER A 35 36.82 9.52 22.27
C SER A 35 36.57 8.07 21.86
N GLY A 36 36.35 7.94 20.59
CA GLY A 36 36.45 6.69 19.86
C GLY A 36 36.25 6.95 18.36
N CYS A 37 37.11 7.80 17.75
CA CYS A 37 37.27 7.79 16.30
C CYS A 37 38.00 6.50 15.91
N SER A 38 37.27 5.47 15.53
CA SER A 38 37.83 4.35 14.79
C SER A 38 37.52 4.57 13.31
N ALA A 39 38.50 5.08 12.60
CA ALA A 39 38.50 5.11 11.15
C ALA A 39 38.51 3.67 10.62
N PRO A 40 37.70 3.36 9.57
CA PRO A 40 37.79 2.08 8.89
C PRO A 40 39.17 1.97 8.21
N PRO A 41 39.78 0.79 8.21
CA PRO A 41 41.07 0.58 7.54
C PRO A 41 40.90 0.79 6.03
N THR A 42 41.66 1.73 5.51
CA THR A 42 41.85 1.96 4.07
C THR A 42 42.38 0.69 3.44
N ALA A 43 41.56 0.00 2.68
CA ALA A 43 42.00 -1.11 1.85
C ALA A 43 42.98 -0.56 0.79
N LYS A 44 44.21 -0.97 0.90
CA LYS A 44 45.28 -0.72 -0.05
C LYS A 44 44.92 -1.27 -1.41
N PRO A 45 45.00 -0.51 -2.51
CA PRO A 45 44.72 -1.05 -3.83
C PRO A 45 45.84 -2.04 -4.20
N THR A 46 45.43 -3.29 -4.41
CA THR A 46 46.31 -4.33 -4.99
C THR A 46 46.58 -3.97 -6.45
N PRO A 47 47.83 -3.92 -6.91
CA PRO A 47 48.11 -3.68 -8.31
C PRO A 47 47.60 -4.83 -9.18
N ARG A 48 46.80 -4.50 -10.15
CA ARG A 48 46.35 -5.38 -11.22
C ARG A 48 47.57 -5.71 -12.10
N PRO A 49 47.85 -6.99 -12.39
CA PRO A 49 48.85 -7.31 -13.40
C PRO A 49 48.34 -6.85 -14.77
N ALA A 50 49.19 -6.11 -15.43
CA ALA A 50 48.95 -5.68 -16.81
C ALA A 50 49.20 -6.84 -17.77
N THR A 51 48.41 -6.82 -18.83
CA THR A 51 48.69 -7.27 -20.18
C THR A 51 48.95 -8.74 -20.44
N SER A 52 48.00 -9.33 -21.17
CA SER A 52 48.32 -10.08 -22.37
C SER A 52 47.31 -9.72 -23.45
N GLN A 53 47.72 -8.84 -24.34
CA GLN A 53 47.14 -8.75 -25.67
C GLN A 53 47.38 -10.10 -26.34
N VAL A 54 46.29 -10.75 -26.68
CA VAL A 54 46.30 -11.78 -27.71
C VAL A 54 45.47 -11.24 -28.86
N ASP A 55 46.19 -10.74 -29.85
CA ASP A 55 45.70 -10.63 -31.20
C ASP A 55 45.24 -12.02 -31.67
N GLY A 56 44.00 -12.11 -32.06
CA GLY A 56 43.42 -13.32 -32.59
C GLY A 56 41.95 -13.15 -32.78
N THR A 57 41.57 -12.39 -33.81
CA THR A 57 40.21 -12.37 -34.33
C THR A 57 39.92 -13.72 -34.99
N PRO A 58 39.05 -14.58 -34.42
CA PRO A 58 38.44 -15.61 -35.25
C PRO A 58 37.20 -14.97 -35.92
N ALA A 59 37.28 -14.91 -37.25
CA ALA A 59 36.13 -14.57 -38.08
C ALA A 59 34.97 -15.52 -37.75
N LEU A 60 33.86 -14.96 -37.34
CA LEU A 60 32.60 -15.68 -37.20
C LEU A 60 32.18 -16.18 -38.60
N PRO A 61 31.87 -17.46 -38.76
CA PRO A 61 31.30 -17.95 -40.00
C PRO A 61 29.94 -17.28 -40.23
N ALA A 62 29.78 -16.74 -41.45
CA ALA A 62 28.52 -16.16 -41.90
C ALA A 62 27.41 -17.21 -41.77
N LEU A 63 26.35 -16.87 -41.03
CA LEU A 63 25.12 -17.64 -40.99
C LEU A 63 24.50 -17.64 -42.42
N PRO A 64 24.06 -18.80 -42.93
CA PRO A 64 23.37 -18.82 -44.23
C PRO A 64 22.06 -18.04 -44.12
N ALA A 65 21.81 -17.21 -45.14
CA ALA A 65 20.58 -16.45 -45.28
C ALA A 65 19.39 -17.41 -45.28
N LEU A 66 18.44 -17.19 -44.38
CA LEU A 66 17.15 -17.87 -44.39
C LEU A 66 16.40 -17.49 -45.67
N PRO A 67 15.80 -18.45 -46.39
CA PRO A 67 14.98 -18.15 -47.56
C PRO A 67 13.78 -17.30 -47.16
N ALA A 68 13.52 -16.24 -47.94
CA ALA A 68 12.36 -15.37 -47.77
C ALA A 68 11.07 -16.20 -47.86
N LEU A 69 10.25 -16.14 -46.83
CA LEU A 69 8.89 -16.67 -46.82
C LEU A 69 8.06 -15.92 -47.87
N PRO A 70 7.28 -16.63 -48.72
CA PRO A 70 6.38 -15.97 -49.65
C PRO A 70 5.33 -15.13 -48.91
N ALA A 71 5.15 -13.91 -49.37
CA ALA A 71 4.11 -13.00 -48.88
C ALA A 71 2.72 -13.65 -49.04
N LEU A 72 2.03 -13.83 -47.95
CA LEU A 72 0.61 -14.18 -47.94
C LEU A 72 -0.20 -13.03 -48.53
N PRO A 73 -1.18 -13.28 -49.39
CA PRO A 73 -2.04 -12.24 -49.93
C PRO A 73 -2.84 -11.59 -48.79
N ALA A 74 -2.83 -10.26 -48.76
CA ALA A 74 -3.65 -9.49 -47.87
C ALA A 74 -5.13 -9.75 -48.13
N THR A 75 -5.76 -10.56 -47.30
CA THR A 75 -7.21 -10.65 -47.24
C THR A 75 -7.71 -9.45 -46.46
N THR A 76 -8.29 -8.52 -47.14
CA THR A 76 -9.08 -7.41 -46.59
C THR A 76 -10.21 -8.01 -45.76
N PRO A 77 -10.34 -7.69 -44.46
CA PRO A 77 -11.52 -8.06 -43.69
C PRO A 77 -12.72 -7.23 -44.17
N PRO A 78 -13.91 -7.84 -44.34
CA PRO A 78 -15.10 -7.04 -44.59
C PRO A 78 -15.39 -6.16 -43.41
N ASP A 79 -15.76 -4.92 -43.63
CA ASP A 79 -16.31 -3.97 -42.69
C ASP A 79 -17.51 -4.60 -41.96
N THR A 80 -17.23 -5.26 -40.83
CA THR A 80 -18.26 -5.56 -39.86
C THR A 80 -18.29 -4.38 -38.91
N VAL A 81 -19.19 -3.44 -39.19
CA VAL A 81 -19.59 -2.40 -38.25
C VAL A 81 -20.10 -3.10 -37.00
N ALA A 82 -19.22 -3.23 -36.00
CA ALA A 82 -19.62 -3.64 -34.68
C ALA A 82 -20.61 -2.59 -34.14
N PRO A 83 -21.77 -2.99 -33.58
CA PRO A 83 -22.65 -2.04 -32.94
C PRO A 83 -21.87 -1.33 -31.83
N PRO A 84 -22.13 -0.02 -31.58
CA PRO A 84 -21.43 0.69 -30.53
C PRO A 84 -21.68 -0.04 -29.22
N ALA A 85 -20.62 -0.63 -28.66
CA ALA A 85 -20.66 -1.15 -27.31
C ALA A 85 -21.18 -0.01 -26.42
N LYS A 86 -22.33 -0.23 -25.79
CA LYS A 86 -22.82 0.68 -24.75
C LYS A 86 -21.66 0.89 -23.80
N THR A 87 -21.07 2.06 -23.86
CA THR A 87 -20.12 2.54 -22.88
C THR A 87 -20.90 2.51 -21.55
N ALA A 88 -20.67 1.45 -20.76
CA ALA A 88 -21.17 1.42 -19.40
C ALA A 88 -20.60 2.68 -18.74
N ALA A 89 -21.46 3.59 -18.37
CA ALA A 89 -21.07 4.82 -17.70
C ALA A 89 -20.16 4.44 -16.55
N ALA A 90 -18.91 4.88 -16.61
CA ALA A 90 -17.97 4.63 -15.54
C ALA A 90 -18.59 5.13 -14.24
N PRO A 91 -18.67 4.30 -13.19
CA PRO A 91 -19.30 4.72 -11.94
C PRO A 91 -18.65 6.02 -11.49
N SER A 92 -19.47 7.02 -11.17
CA SER A 92 -18.99 8.31 -10.69
C SER A 92 -18.00 8.12 -9.54
N PRO A 93 -16.85 8.78 -9.55
CA PRO A 93 -15.83 8.56 -8.54
C PRO A 93 -16.41 8.86 -7.14
N VAL A 94 -16.29 7.91 -6.24
CA VAL A 94 -16.65 8.09 -4.83
C VAL A 94 -15.79 9.23 -4.27
N LYS A 95 -16.39 10.12 -3.51
CA LYS A 95 -15.68 11.26 -2.90
C LYS A 95 -15.45 11.02 -1.43
N SER A 96 -14.26 11.34 -0.92
CA SER A 96 -13.93 11.34 0.50
C SER A 96 -13.96 12.75 1.07
N ALA A 97 -14.70 12.93 2.15
CA ALA A 97 -14.74 14.20 2.89
C ALA A 97 -13.61 14.32 3.93
N ALA A 98 -12.69 13.37 3.99
CA ALA A 98 -11.57 13.37 4.90
C ALA A 98 -10.67 14.58 4.69
N ARG A 99 -10.20 15.18 5.80
CA ARG A 99 -9.35 16.38 5.79
C ARG A 99 -7.88 16.10 6.08
N ASN A 100 -7.57 14.86 6.44
CA ASN A 100 -6.23 14.38 6.74
C ASN A 100 -6.08 12.90 6.40
N ALA A 101 -4.86 12.40 6.37
CA ALA A 101 -4.56 11.02 6.02
C ALA A 101 -5.15 9.99 7.00
N LYS A 102 -5.28 10.34 8.28
CA LYS A 102 -5.85 9.44 9.30
C LYS A 102 -7.34 9.17 9.04
N ASP A 103 -8.11 10.21 8.72
CA ASP A 103 -9.54 10.06 8.42
C ASP A 103 -9.73 9.37 7.07
N TYR A 104 -8.89 9.71 6.08
CA TYR A 104 -8.92 9.09 4.75
C TYR A 104 -8.64 7.58 4.78
N ARG A 105 -7.86 7.11 5.76
CA ARG A 105 -7.52 5.70 5.92
C ARG A 105 -8.77 4.81 5.95
N LYS A 106 -9.81 5.22 6.65
CA LYS A 106 -11.06 4.45 6.75
C LYS A 106 -11.79 4.37 5.42
N ASP A 107 -11.85 5.48 4.67
CA ASP A 107 -12.51 5.53 3.36
C ASP A 107 -11.78 4.65 2.35
N ALA A 108 -10.45 4.71 2.32
CA ALA A 108 -9.61 3.89 1.46
C ALA A 108 -9.70 2.40 1.81
N ALA A 109 -9.67 2.04 3.09
CA ALA A 109 -9.84 0.65 3.55
C ALA A 109 -11.22 0.09 3.17
N SER A 110 -12.29 0.87 3.40
CA SER A 110 -13.65 0.49 3.01
C SER A 110 -13.79 0.29 1.50
N HIS A 111 -13.13 1.13 0.71
CA HIS A 111 -13.09 1.00 -0.74
C HIS A 111 -12.40 -0.31 -1.17
N LEU A 112 -11.24 -0.64 -0.57
CA LEU A 112 -10.55 -1.90 -0.82
C LEU A 112 -11.42 -3.11 -0.48
N TYR A 113 -12.13 -3.07 0.65
CA TYR A 113 -13.07 -4.14 1.05
C TYR A 113 -14.19 -4.30 0.04
N ALA A 114 -14.77 -3.21 -0.47
CA ALA A 114 -15.82 -3.26 -1.49
C ALA A 114 -15.30 -3.86 -2.81
N ARG A 115 -14.08 -3.50 -3.22
CA ARG A 115 -13.47 -4.00 -4.47
C ARG A 115 -13.01 -5.45 -4.40
N HIS A 116 -12.62 -5.92 -3.21
CA HIS A 116 -12.07 -7.26 -2.98
C HIS A 116 -12.89 -8.09 -1.98
N SER A 117 -14.21 -7.90 -1.96
CA SER A 117 -15.13 -8.50 -0.98
C SER A 117 -15.00 -10.03 -0.85
N GLN A 118 -14.66 -10.73 -1.92
CA GLN A 118 -14.46 -12.18 -1.92
C GLN A 118 -13.14 -12.61 -1.26
N SER A 119 -12.18 -11.69 -1.18
CA SER A 119 -10.85 -11.95 -0.59
C SER A 119 -10.76 -11.49 0.88
N ILE A 120 -11.84 -10.98 1.44
CA ILE A 120 -11.86 -10.58 2.86
C ILE A 120 -12.03 -11.81 3.74
N TYR A 121 -11.18 -11.93 4.75
CA TYR A 121 -11.35 -12.92 5.80
C TYR A 121 -12.48 -12.46 6.72
N LYS A 122 -13.48 -13.32 6.93
CA LYS A 122 -14.65 -13.01 7.76
C LYS A 122 -14.44 -13.56 9.17
N GLY A 123 -14.81 -12.79 10.16
CA GLY A 123 -14.65 -13.13 11.55
C GLY A 123 -13.23 -12.79 12.07
N ARG A 124 -12.96 -13.18 13.30
CA ARG A 124 -11.65 -12.95 13.94
C ARG A 124 -10.56 -13.76 13.26
N LEU A 125 -9.41 -13.14 13.08
CA LEU A 125 -8.24 -13.81 12.49
C LEU A 125 -7.62 -14.79 13.50
N PRO A 126 -7.09 -15.94 13.04
CA PRO A 126 -6.36 -16.84 13.92
C PRO A 126 -5.05 -16.19 14.38
N PRO A 127 -4.44 -16.69 15.48
CA PRO A 127 -3.23 -16.09 16.05
C PRO A 127 -2.01 -16.19 15.13
N MET A 128 -2.01 -17.13 14.18
CA MET A 128 -0.92 -17.30 13.21
C MET A 128 -1.37 -16.84 11.82
N LEU A 129 -0.76 -15.78 11.34
CA LEU A 129 -0.93 -15.24 9.99
C LEU A 129 0.23 -15.66 9.09
N GLU A 130 -0.02 -15.85 7.81
CA GLU A 130 1.01 -16.11 6.81
C GLU A 130 1.90 -14.89 6.59
N ALA A 131 1.29 -13.70 6.59
CA ALA A 131 2.03 -12.45 6.44
C ALA A 131 1.37 -11.29 7.19
N VAL A 132 2.21 -10.42 7.73
CA VAL A 132 1.83 -9.11 8.25
C VAL A 132 2.77 -8.08 7.62
N GLY A 133 2.20 -7.08 6.97
CA GLY A 133 2.98 -6.05 6.31
C GLY A 133 2.35 -4.68 6.42
N VAL A 134 3.15 -3.62 6.34
CA VAL A 134 2.69 -2.23 6.34
C VAL A 134 2.98 -1.61 4.99
N LEU A 135 1.94 -1.11 4.34
CA LEU A 135 2.01 -0.57 2.99
C LEU A 135 1.56 0.89 2.98
N ASN A 136 2.33 1.72 2.28
CA ASN A 136 1.96 3.08 1.91
C ASN A 136 1.49 3.12 0.46
N VAL A 137 0.42 3.82 0.22
CA VAL A 137 -0.14 4.07 -1.11
C VAL A 137 -0.33 5.57 -1.28
N ASP A 138 0.39 6.17 -2.21
CA ASP A 138 0.22 7.57 -2.55
C ASP A 138 -0.90 7.72 -3.57
N ILE A 139 -1.90 8.50 -3.23
CA ILE A 139 -3.13 8.71 -4.00
C ILE A 139 -3.24 10.20 -4.33
N ASP A 140 -3.45 10.48 -5.60
CA ASP A 140 -3.62 11.87 -6.07
C ASP A 140 -5.05 12.39 -5.88
N ARG A 141 -5.22 13.67 -6.23
CA ARG A 141 -6.53 14.36 -6.16
C ARG A 141 -7.63 13.74 -7.04
N HIS A 142 -7.31 12.82 -7.92
CA HIS A 142 -8.24 12.11 -8.80
C HIS A 142 -8.53 10.69 -8.33
N GLY A 143 -7.94 10.26 -7.21
CA GLY A 143 -8.05 8.89 -6.72
C GLY A 143 -7.09 7.90 -7.40
N SER A 144 -6.17 8.38 -8.23
CA SER A 144 -5.20 7.51 -8.92
C SER A 144 -4.03 7.16 -8.00
N VAL A 145 -3.59 5.91 -8.07
CA VAL A 145 -2.40 5.43 -7.34
C VAL A 145 -1.14 5.93 -8.04
N LYS A 146 -0.34 6.73 -7.35
CA LYS A 146 0.93 7.27 -7.83
C LYS A 146 2.10 6.37 -7.49
N SER A 147 2.13 5.87 -6.27
CA SER A 147 3.17 4.97 -5.81
C SER A 147 2.64 3.98 -4.77
N VAL A 148 3.33 2.85 -4.64
CA VAL A 148 3.07 1.83 -3.64
C VAL A 148 4.41 1.47 -3.02
N GLN A 149 4.54 1.64 -1.69
CA GLN A 149 5.80 1.46 -0.98
C GLN A 149 5.58 0.65 0.31
N TRP A 150 6.40 -0.37 0.51
CA TRP A 150 6.39 -1.14 1.74
C TRP A 150 7.18 -0.42 2.84
N MET A 151 6.50 -0.05 3.91
CA MET A 151 7.17 0.36 5.15
C MET A 151 7.73 -0.85 5.89
N ARG A 152 6.95 -1.93 5.93
CA ARG A 152 7.35 -3.22 6.49
C ARG A 152 6.90 -4.32 5.52
N ALA A 153 7.86 -4.89 4.81
CA ALA A 153 7.61 -5.91 3.81
C ALA A 153 7.69 -7.33 4.42
N PRO A 154 6.71 -8.22 4.18
CA PRO A 154 6.79 -9.62 4.56
C PRO A 154 7.65 -10.39 3.56
N ARG A 155 8.97 -10.18 3.61
CA ARG A 155 9.93 -10.67 2.60
C ARG A 155 10.00 -12.20 2.46
N HIS A 156 9.51 -12.93 3.46
CA HIS A 156 9.46 -14.40 3.44
C HIS A 156 8.37 -14.95 2.51
N VAL A 157 7.43 -14.12 2.04
CA VAL A 157 6.34 -14.49 1.14
C VAL A 157 6.20 -13.47 -0.01
N PRO A 158 7.16 -13.41 -0.94
CA PRO A 158 7.18 -12.39 -2.00
C PRO A 158 5.97 -12.47 -2.93
N GLN A 159 5.38 -13.65 -3.12
CA GLN A 159 4.15 -13.84 -3.88
C GLN A 159 2.95 -13.09 -3.27
N VAL A 160 2.86 -13.06 -1.92
CA VAL A 160 1.81 -12.31 -1.20
C VAL A 160 2.02 -10.81 -1.38
N MET A 161 3.28 -10.34 -1.31
CA MET A 161 3.59 -8.92 -1.58
C MET A 161 3.12 -8.50 -2.96
N GLN A 162 3.46 -9.26 -4.00
CA GLN A 162 3.04 -8.98 -5.37
C GLN A 162 1.51 -9.00 -5.53
N GLN A 163 0.83 -9.92 -4.85
CA GLN A 163 -0.62 -10.02 -4.88
C GLN A 163 -1.27 -8.78 -4.25
N ILE A 164 -0.80 -8.36 -3.08
CA ILE A 164 -1.27 -7.14 -2.40
C ILE A 164 -1.07 -5.91 -3.30
N GLU A 165 0.11 -5.75 -3.91
CA GLU A 165 0.39 -4.64 -4.81
C GLU A 165 -0.54 -4.62 -6.03
N ARG A 166 -0.82 -5.78 -6.63
CA ARG A 166 -1.79 -5.89 -7.73
C ARG A 166 -3.19 -5.49 -7.29
N MET A 167 -3.63 -5.97 -6.11
CA MET A 167 -4.96 -5.66 -5.56
C MET A 167 -5.12 -4.15 -5.29
N VAL A 168 -4.11 -3.53 -4.70
CA VAL A 168 -4.09 -2.08 -4.44
C VAL A 168 -4.17 -1.27 -5.74
N LYS A 169 -3.39 -1.64 -6.75
CA LYS A 169 -3.42 -0.98 -8.06
C LYS A 169 -4.74 -1.20 -8.80
N ALA A 170 -5.30 -2.40 -8.71
CA ALA A 170 -6.58 -2.74 -9.35
C ALA A 170 -7.80 -2.08 -8.66
N ALA A 171 -7.66 -1.65 -7.41
CA ALA A 171 -8.71 -0.93 -6.70
C ALA A 171 -8.85 0.54 -7.15
N ALA A 172 -7.92 1.07 -7.93
CA ALA A 172 -8.05 2.43 -8.46
C ALA A 172 -9.27 2.55 -9.40
N PRO A 173 -9.94 3.72 -9.42
CA PRO A 173 -9.69 4.91 -8.63
C PRO A 173 -10.20 4.80 -7.19
N TYR A 174 -9.41 5.28 -6.25
CA TYR A 174 -9.78 5.41 -4.84
C TYR A 174 -10.74 6.59 -4.62
N PRO A 175 -11.39 6.68 -3.44
CA PRO A 175 -12.20 7.84 -3.10
C PRO A 175 -11.40 9.14 -3.25
N VAL A 176 -11.97 10.07 -4.03
CA VAL A 176 -11.31 11.35 -4.33
C VAL A 176 -11.17 12.19 -3.06
N PRO A 177 -9.93 12.55 -2.62
CA PRO A 177 -9.72 13.34 -1.42
C PRO A 177 -10.07 14.81 -1.70
N GLN A 178 -11.29 15.25 -1.33
CA GLN A 178 -11.81 16.58 -1.68
C GLN A 178 -11.04 17.74 -1.05
N HIS A 179 -10.39 17.50 0.10
CA HIS A 179 -9.71 18.54 0.89
C HIS A 179 -8.18 18.43 0.85
N MET A 180 -7.64 17.53 0.02
CA MET A 180 -6.21 17.28 -0.09
C MET A 180 -5.82 17.14 -1.56
N SER A 181 -4.69 17.70 -1.97
CA SER A 181 -4.16 17.57 -3.33
C SER A 181 -3.61 16.17 -3.61
N GLN A 182 -3.13 15.52 -2.56
CA GLN A 182 -2.70 14.13 -2.52
C GLN A 182 -2.78 13.63 -1.08
N VAL A 183 -2.81 12.32 -0.91
CA VAL A 183 -2.81 11.68 0.41
C VAL A 183 -2.01 10.39 0.36
N THR A 184 -1.21 10.14 1.39
CA THR A 184 -0.59 8.84 1.61
C THR A 184 -1.50 8.02 2.51
N TYR A 185 -2.07 6.96 1.95
CA TYR A 185 -2.85 5.98 2.67
C TYR A 185 -1.93 4.89 3.21
N THR A 186 -1.92 4.68 4.51
CA THR A 186 -1.10 3.67 5.18
C THR A 186 -2.00 2.66 5.88
N ASP A 187 -1.78 1.37 5.65
CA ASP A 187 -2.49 0.32 6.40
C ASP A 187 -1.62 -0.91 6.66
N VAL A 188 -2.02 -1.68 7.67
CA VAL A 188 -1.43 -2.99 7.96
C VAL A 188 -2.26 -4.07 7.30
N TRP A 189 -1.61 -4.89 6.49
CA TRP A 189 -2.20 -6.03 5.81
C TRP A 189 -1.99 -7.28 6.65
N LEU A 190 -3.09 -7.88 7.09
CA LEU A 190 -3.14 -9.10 7.88
C LEU A 190 -3.56 -10.23 6.94
N TRP A 191 -2.60 -11.01 6.46
CA TRP A 191 -2.80 -12.01 5.41
C TRP A 191 -2.85 -13.42 6.00
N HIS A 192 -3.95 -14.11 5.72
CA HIS A 192 -4.16 -15.50 6.15
C HIS A 192 -3.74 -16.48 5.05
N LYS A 193 -3.29 -17.69 5.44
CA LYS A 193 -2.85 -18.77 4.54
C LYS A 193 -3.90 -19.23 3.51
N SER A 194 -5.16 -18.89 3.69
CA SER A 194 -6.22 -19.16 2.70
C SER A 194 -6.24 -18.17 1.53
N GLY A 195 -5.31 -17.22 1.46
CA GLY A 195 -5.30 -16.15 0.47
C GLY A 195 -6.29 -15.02 0.76
N LYS A 196 -6.90 -15.03 1.94
CA LYS A 196 -7.79 -13.95 2.41
C LYS A 196 -7.07 -13.03 3.38
N PHE A 197 -7.55 -11.79 3.49
CA PHE A 197 -6.91 -10.77 4.30
C PHE A 197 -7.91 -9.94 5.10
N GLN A 198 -7.39 -9.24 6.10
CA GLN A 198 -8.01 -8.08 6.71
C GLN A 198 -7.03 -6.91 6.71
N LEU A 199 -7.56 -5.70 6.74
CA LEU A 199 -6.81 -4.48 7.01
C LEU A 199 -6.99 -4.11 8.48
N ASP A 200 -5.92 -3.71 9.14
CA ASP A 200 -5.96 -3.31 10.56
C ASP A 200 -7.01 -2.21 10.84
N THR A 201 -7.19 -1.31 9.89
CA THR A 201 -8.22 -0.24 9.97
C THR A 201 -9.65 -0.78 10.12
N LEU A 202 -9.94 -1.98 9.59
CA LEU A 202 -11.27 -2.60 9.56
C LEU A 202 -11.25 -4.04 10.10
N THR A 203 -10.24 -4.38 10.90
CA THR A 203 -10.11 -5.75 11.45
C THR A 203 -11.22 -6.06 12.45
N GLU A 204 -11.64 -7.31 12.47
CA GLU A 204 -12.52 -7.88 13.49
C GLU A 204 -11.74 -8.44 14.71
N GLY A 205 -10.40 -8.24 14.70
CA GLY A 205 -9.48 -8.68 15.75
C GLY A 205 -8.85 -10.04 15.48
N GLN A 206 -8.09 -10.51 16.46
CA GLN A 206 -7.48 -11.85 16.48
C GLN A 206 -7.98 -12.64 17.69
N ASP A 207 -7.97 -13.96 17.59
CA ASP A 207 -8.25 -14.89 18.69
C ASP A 207 -7.05 -15.04 19.62
#